data_e8be8bfbb84dc45faf7756a100d8382e
#
_entry.id   e8be8bfbb84dc45faf7756a100d8382e
#
_cell.length_a   1.000
_cell.length_b   1.000
_cell.length_c   1.000
_cell.angle_alpha   90.00
_cell.angle_beta   90.00
_cell.angle_gamma   90.00
#
_symmetry.space_group_name_H-M   'P 1'
#
loop_
_entity.id
_entity.type
_entity.pdbx_description
1 polymer ?
#
loop_
_entity_poly.entity_id
_entity_poly.type
_entity_poly.pdbx_seq_one_letter_code
_entity_poly.pdbx_strand_id
1 'polypeptide(L)'
;MKLPVYMDYSATTPVDHRVADKMCSYLTAEGNFGNPASRSHAFGWAAEEAVEVARREVAALVNADPREIVWTSGATESDNLALKGVAHFYAKRGKHIVTCKTEHKAVLDTSRQLEREGFEVTYLDPEPTGLIDLRKLEAALRNDTILVSIMHVNNEIGVVQDIETIGEMTRERKIFFHVDAAQSAGKVPIDLERLKVDLMSFSAHKVYGPKGIGALYVRRKPRVRLEAQMHGGGHERGMRSGTLPTHQIVGMGEAFRIARQEMATENERVLALRQRLWDGLKDMEEVYLNGDEERRVAGSLNVSFAFVEGESLIMALKDLAVSSGSACTSASLEPSYVLRALGREDELAHSSIRFSLGRFTTQEEVDYAVAKIREQVDRLRELSPLWDMFKDGVDLKSVEWVAH
;
A
#
# COMPACT_ATOMS: atom_id res chain seq x y z
N MET A 1 3.29 28.88 3.78
CA MET A 1 3.03 27.59 3.09
C MET A 1 3.95 27.45 1.88
N LYS A 2 4.48 26.26 1.62
CA LYS A 2 5.33 25.96 0.44
C LYS A 2 4.48 25.30 -0.65
N LEU A 3 4.65 25.73 -1.90
CA LEU A 3 3.97 25.13 -3.06
C LEU A 3 4.96 24.27 -3.90
N PRO A 4 4.50 23.20 -4.52
CA PRO A 4 3.17 22.63 -4.39
C PRO A 4 2.95 22.03 -2.99
N VAL A 5 1.71 22.04 -2.50
CA VAL A 5 1.32 21.34 -1.27
C VAL A 5 1.37 19.83 -1.53
N TYR A 6 2.06 19.08 -0.69
CA TYR A 6 2.23 17.64 -0.86
C TYR A 6 1.07 16.85 -0.22
N MET A 7 0.25 16.22 -1.06
CA MET A 7 -0.89 15.37 -0.66
C MET A 7 -0.86 14.00 -1.34
N ASP A 8 0.35 13.44 -1.52
CA ASP A 8 0.55 12.13 -2.16
C ASP A 8 1.38 11.16 -1.29
N TYR A 9 1.12 11.16 0.02
CA TYR A 9 1.81 10.31 1.00
C TYR A 9 1.60 8.80 0.77
N SER A 10 0.58 8.41 0.02
CA SER A 10 0.39 7.00 -0.38
C SER A 10 1.34 6.57 -1.51
N ALA A 11 1.84 7.50 -2.32
CA ALA A 11 2.86 7.19 -3.33
C ALA A 11 4.25 7.03 -2.68
N THR A 12 4.64 7.97 -1.84
CA THR A 12 5.86 7.93 -1.02
C THR A 12 5.80 8.98 0.08
N THR A 13 6.58 8.80 1.14
CA THR A 13 6.76 9.81 2.17
C THR A 13 8.14 10.45 2.08
N PRO A 14 8.33 11.71 2.51
CA PRO A 14 9.68 12.21 2.80
C PRO A 14 10.29 11.37 3.93
N VAL A 15 11.62 11.25 3.93
CA VAL A 15 12.32 10.61 5.04
C VAL A 15 12.28 11.57 6.26
N ASP A 16 11.92 11.04 7.44
CA ASP A 16 11.97 11.80 8.69
C ASP A 16 13.43 12.20 8.99
N HIS A 17 13.65 13.42 9.48
CA HIS A 17 15.00 13.91 9.80
C HIS A 17 15.76 12.99 10.75
N ARG A 18 15.08 12.48 11.78
CA ARG A 18 15.65 11.51 12.75
C ARG A 18 16.14 10.23 12.06
N VAL A 19 15.39 9.78 11.04
CA VAL A 19 15.75 8.64 10.21
C VAL A 19 16.95 8.96 9.32
N ALA A 20 16.95 10.12 8.66
CA ALA A 20 18.05 10.56 7.81
C ALA A 20 19.36 10.69 8.60
N ASP A 21 19.34 11.34 9.76
CA ASP A 21 20.50 11.48 10.64
C ASP A 21 21.06 10.12 11.07
N LYS A 22 20.16 9.19 11.43
CA LYS A 22 20.53 7.83 11.79
C LYS A 22 21.20 7.10 10.61
N MET A 23 20.67 7.24 9.39
CA MET A 23 21.25 6.64 8.19
C MET A 23 22.63 7.20 7.89
N CYS A 24 22.83 8.52 8.02
CA CYS A 24 24.10 9.17 7.74
C CYS A 24 25.25 8.61 8.57
N SER A 25 24.99 8.16 9.81
CA SER A 25 26.00 7.56 10.67
C SER A 25 26.48 6.17 10.21
N TYR A 26 25.93 5.64 9.11
CA TYR A 26 26.34 4.35 8.52
C TYR A 26 26.83 4.44 7.07
N LEU A 27 27.22 5.64 6.61
CA LEU A 27 27.58 5.86 5.21
C LEU A 27 29.07 6.15 4.99
N THR A 28 29.71 6.85 5.92
CA THR A 28 31.05 7.41 5.70
C THR A 28 32.09 6.87 6.67
N ALA A 29 33.34 7.21 6.45
CA ALA A 29 34.49 6.76 7.26
C ALA A 29 34.41 7.27 8.71
N GLU A 30 33.75 8.38 8.95
CA GLU A 30 33.52 8.94 10.29
C GLU A 30 32.45 8.17 11.08
N GLY A 31 31.65 7.35 10.37
CA GLY A 31 30.61 6.51 10.94
C GLY A 31 30.93 5.02 10.87
N ASN A 32 29.90 4.19 10.88
CA ASN A 32 30.03 2.74 10.81
C ASN A 32 29.61 2.20 9.44
N PHE A 33 30.51 2.18 8.47
CA PHE A 33 30.28 1.71 7.09
C PHE A 33 30.49 0.20 6.87
N GLY A 34 30.72 -0.56 7.93
CA GLY A 34 31.11 -1.97 7.85
C GLY A 34 30.12 -2.87 7.13
N ASN A 35 30.64 -3.95 6.54
CA ASN A 35 29.79 -5.01 5.97
C ASN A 35 29.35 -5.96 7.11
N PRO A 36 28.04 -6.15 7.36
CA PRO A 36 27.56 -7.01 8.44
C PRO A 36 27.91 -8.49 8.28
N ALA A 37 28.33 -8.93 7.08
CA ALA A 37 28.83 -10.28 6.85
C ALA A 37 30.32 -10.46 7.25
N SER A 38 31.03 -9.38 7.57
CA SER A 38 32.45 -9.43 7.97
C SER A 38 32.60 -9.75 9.45
N ARG A 39 32.83 -11.01 9.79
CA ARG A 39 32.86 -11.49 11.18
C ARG A 39 34.26 -11.41 11.86
N SER A 40 35.28 -10.91 11.16
CA SER A 40 36.66 -10.93 11.63
C SER A 40 37.14 -9.62 12.26
N HIS A 41 36.32 -8.55 12.26
CA HIS A 41 36.74 -7.24 12.76
C HIS A 41 35.57 -6.38 13.25
N ALA A 42 35.90 -5.39 14.06
CA ALA A 42 34.92 -4.54 14.77
C ALA A 42 33.95 -3.79 13.84
N PHE A 43 34.36 -3.36 12.65
CA PHE A 43 33.44 -2.69 11.70
C PHE A 43 32.29 -3.61 11.27
N GLY A 44 32.59 -4.89 11.01
CA GLY A 44 31.55 -5.87 10.65
C GLY A 44 30.63 -6.17 11.81
N TRP A 45 31.16 -6.36 13.03
CA TRP A 45 30.35 -6.62 14.23
C TRP A 45 29.39 -5.47 14.54
N ALA A 46 29.88 -4.22 14.44
CA ALA A 46 29.04 -3.04 14.67
C ALA A 46 27.93 -2.90 13.60
N ALA A 47 28.21 -3.26 12.34
CA ALA A 47 27.21 -3.28 11.28
C ALA A 47 26.18 -4.41 11.49
N GLU A 48 26.63 -5.62 11.91
CA GLU A 48 25.74 -6.74 12.23
C GLU A 48 24.80 -6.40 13.40
N GLU A 49 25.33 -5.81 14.49
CA GLU A 49 24.51 -5.36 15.63
C GLU A 49 23.48 -4.29 15.20
N ALA A 50 23.88 -3.35 14.34
CA ALA A 50 22.96 -2.32 13.84
C ALA A 50 21.81 -2.93 13.02
N VAL A 51 22.09 -3.92 12.19
CA VAL A 51 21.09 -4.68 11.43
C VAL A 51 20.13 -5.41 12.37
N GLU A 52 20.64 -6.05 13.41
CA GLU A 52 19.82 -6.80 14.37
C GLU A 52 18.99 -5.86 15.29
N VAL A 53 19.52 -4.69 15.66
CA VAL A 53 18.72 -3.64 16.34
C VAL A 53 17.55 -3.20 15.47
N ALA A 54 17.82 -2.89 14.20
CA ALA A 54 16.78 -2.48 13.25
C ALA A 54 15.71 -3.59 13.06
N ARG A 55 16.14 -4.86 13.00
CA ARG A 55 15.24 -6.01 12.91
C ARG A 55 14.33 -6.11 14.12
N ARG A 56 14.84 -5.87 15.32
CA ARG A 56 14.04 -5.82 16.56
C ARG A 56 12.99 -4.70 16.52
N GLU A 57 13.35 -3.51 16.00
CA GLU A 57 12.40 -2.40 15.91
C GLU A 57 11.28 -2.66 14.89
N VAL A 58 11.60 -3.27 13.74
CA VAL A 58 10.58 -3.68 12.77
C VAL A 58 9.64 -4.72 13.37
N ALA A 59 10.18 -5.74 14.02
CA ALA A 59 9.40 -6.77 14.68
C ALA A 59 8.51 -6.20 15.81
N ALA A 60 9.03 -5.25 16.59
CA ALA A 60 8.32 -4.65 17.70
C ALA A 60 7.10 -3.81 17.27
N LEU A 61 7.13 -3.17 16.08
CA LEU A 61 5.96 -2.44 15.56
C LEU A 61 4.76 -3.37 15.31
N VAL A 62 5.02 -4.61 14.90
CA VAL A 62 3.99 -5.57 14.50
C VAL A 62 3.82 -6.74 15.47
N ASN A 63 4.45 -6.65 16.66
CA ASN A 63 4.46 -7.69 17.69
C ASN A 63 4.84 -9.08 17.16
N ALA A 64 6.03 -9.16 16.54
CA ALA A 64 6.60 -10.38 15.96
C ALA A 64 7.94 -10.75 16.61
N ASP A 65 8.38 -12.00 16.46
CA ASP A 65 9.76 -12.41 16.76
C ASP A 65 10.71 -11.82 15.71
N PRO A 66 11.82 -11.14 16.09
CA PRO A 66 12.79 -10.62 15.12
C PRO A 66 13.31 -11.65 14.13
N ARG A 67 13.36 -12.93 14.51
CA ARG A 67 13.75 -14.02 13.63
C ARG A 67 12.74 -14.33 12.52
N GLU A 68 11.55 -13.74 12.56
CA GLU A 68 10.51 -13.84 11.52
C GLU A 68 10.62 -12.73 10.47
N ILE A 69 11.51 -11.75 10.67
CA ILE A 69 11.74 -10.66 9.73
C ILE A 69 12.86 -11.03 8.75
N VAL A 70 12.61 -10.84 7.47
CA VAL A 70 13.53 -11.07 6.34
C VAL A 70 13.67 -9.76 5.57
N TRP A 71 14.90 -9.26 5.41
CA TRP A 71 15.14 -8.02 4.67
C TRP A 71 14.98 -8.22 3.16
N THR A 72 14.35 -7.25 2.52
CA THR A 72 14.12 -7.19 1.07
C THR A 72 14.39 -5.77 0.56
N SER A 73 14.31 -5.54 -0.74
CA SER A 73 14.47 -4.20 -1.33
C SER A 73 13.20 -3.34 -1.28
N GLY A 74 12.08 -3.89 -0.82
CA GLY A 74 10.78 -3.22 -0.75
C GLY A 74 9.62 -4.20 -0.77
N ALA A 75 8.39 -3.69 -0.67
CA ALA A 75 7.19 -4.51 -0.67
C ALA A 75 7.05 -5.35 -1.95
N THR A 76 7.39 -4.82 -3.11
CA THR A 76 7.33 -5.58 -4.38
C THR A 76 8.18 -6.85 -4.34
N GLU A 77 9.41 -6.78 -3.81
CA GLU A 77 10.23 -7.99 -3.62
C GLU A 77 9.62 -8.91 -2.57
N SER A 78 9.12 -8.35 -1.47
CA SER A 78 8.48 -9.12 -0.40
C SER A 78 7.26 -9.90 -0.90
N ASP A 79 6.38 -9.25 -1.69
CA ASP A 79 5.21 -9.90 -2.30
C ASP A 79 5.62 -11.03 -3.26
N ASN A 80 6.61 -10.78 -4.13
CA ASN A 80 7.14 -11.81 -5.02
C ASN A 80 7.72 -12.98 -4.24
N LEU A 81 8.53 -12.71 -3.19
CA LEU A 81 9.12 -13.76 -2.37
C LEU A 81 8.04 -14.57 -1.62
N ALA A 82 7.01 -13.90 -1.12
CA ALA A 82 5.90 -14.55 -0.44
C ALA A 82 5.11 -15.46 -1.39
N LEU A 83 4.61 -14.91 -2.49
CA LEU A 83 3.73 -15.62 -3.42
C LEU A 83 4.47 -16.74 -4.14
N LYS A 84 5.58 -16.43 -4.82
CA LYS A 84 6.36 -17.42 -5.56
C LYS A 84 7.04 -18.41 -4.62
N GLY A 85 7.58 -17.92 -3.50
CA GLY A 85 8.27 -18.78 -2.52
C GLY A 85 7.34 -19.83 -1.93
N VAL A 86 6.09 -19.48 -1.59
CA VAL A 86 5.07 -20.44 -1.14
C VAL A 86 4.62 -21.33 -2.29
N ALA A 87 4.27 -20.76 -3.44
CA ALA A 87 3.76 -21.49 -4.58
C ALA A 87 4.73 -22.61 -5.02
N HIS A 88 5.99 -22.28 -5.22
CA HIS A 88 7.00 -23.24 -5.66
C HIS A 88 7.29 -24.29 -4.58
N PHE A 89 7.48 -23.87 -3.31
CA PHE A 89 7.79 -24.81 -2.24
C PHE A 89 6.65 -25.82 -2.00
N TYR A 90 5.41 -25.36 -2.08
CA TYR A 90 4.23 -26.18 -1.79
C TYR A 90 3.46 -26.68 -3.03
N ALA A 91 4.03 -26.60 -4.23
CA ALA A 91 3.43 -27.01 -5.49
C ALA A 91 2.88 -28.45 -5.51
N LYS A 92 3.48 -29.35 -4.70
CA LYS A 92 3.02 -30.74 -4.54
C LYS A 92 1.75 -30.86 -3.67
N ARG A 93 1.45 -29.85 -2.84
CA ARG A 93 0.30 -29.83 -1.95
C ARG A 93 -0.96 -29.31 -2.67
N GLY A 94 -0.78 -28.39 -3.60
CA GLY A 94 -1.84 -27.78 -4.38
C GLY A 94 -1.29 -26.71 -5.31
N LYS A 95 -2.13 -26.22 -6.22
CA LYS A 95 -1.75 -25.22 -7.22
C LYS A 95 -2.77 -24.08 -7.33
N HIS A 96 -3.64 -23.93 -6.35
CA HIS A 96 -4.65 -22.87 -6.35
C HIS A 96 -4.30 -21.75 -5.37
N ILE A 97 -4.46 -20.50 -5.83
CA ILE A 97 -4.22 -19.26 -5.09
C ILE A 97 -5.47 -18.39 -5.18
N VAL A 98 -5.82 -17.71 -4.09
CA VAL A 98 -6.92 -16.74 -4.07
C VAL A 98 -6.34 -15.36 -3.75
N THR A 99 -6.75 -14.36 -4.51
CA THR A 99 -6.40 -12.95 -4.30
C THR A 99 -7.57 -12.04 -4.68
N CYS A 100 -7.41 -10.71 -4.60
CA CYS A 100 -8.45 -9.75 -4.96
C CYS A 100 -8.04 -8.94 -6.20
N LYS A 101 -9.01 -8.53 -7.01
CA LYS A 101 -8.78 -7.67 -8.19
C LYS A 101 -8.22 -6.29 -7.85
N THR A 102 -8.37 -5.84 -6.61
CA THR A 102 -7.89 -4.54 -6.13
C THR A 102 -6.51 -4.56 -5.49
N GLU A 103 -5.81 -5.69 -5.55
CA GLU A 103 -4.44 -5.81 -5.06
C GLU A 103 -3.47 -4.88 -5.82
N HIS A 104 -2.34 -4.57 -5.18
CA HIS A 104 -1.24 -3.89 -5.86
C HIS A 104 -0.71 -4.74 -7.03
N LYS A 105 -0.20 -4.10 -8.08
CA LYS A 105 0.35 -4.80 -9.26
C LYS A 105 1.45 -5.80 -8.91
N ALA A 106 2.23 -5.56 -7.85
CA ALA A 106 3.22 -6.54 -7.38
C ALA A 106 2.59 -7.91 -7.06
N VAL A 107 1.35 -7.94 -6.54
CA VAL A 107 0.60 -9.18 -6.28
C VAL A 107 -0.07 -9.67 -7.56
N LEU A 108 -0.77 -8.80 -8.31
CA LEU A 108 -1.50 -9.18 -9.52
C LEU A 108 -0.59 -9.74 -10.61
N ASP A 109 0.52 -9.06 -10.91
CA ASP A 109 1.43 -9.47 -11.98
C ASP A 109 2.24 -10.72 -11.56
N THR A 110 2.56 -10.85 -10.26
CA THR A 110 3.14 -12.10 -9.71
C THR A 110 2.17 -13.27 -9.83
N SER A 111 0.89 -13.03 -9.54
CA SER A 111 -0.17 -14.05 -9.70
C SER A 111 -0.31 -14.48 -11.16
N ARG A 112 -0.34 -13.53 -12.10
CA ARG A 112 -0.35 -13.83 -13.56
C ARG A 112 0.90 -14.59 -14.01
N GLN A 113 2.06 -14.31 -13.40
CA GLN A 113 3.27 -15.10 -13.68
C GLN A 113 3.11 -16.54 -13.19
N LEU A 114 2.55 -16.76 -12.01
CA LEU A 114 2.28 -18.09 -11.49
C LEU A 114 1.26 -18.86 -12.33
N GLU A 115 0.26 -18.19 -12.92
CA GLU A 115 -0.66 -18.81 -13.90
C GLU A 115 0.09 -19.35 -15.13
N ARG A 116 1.08 -18.59 -15.65
CA ARG A 116 1.95 -19.08 -16.76
C ARG A 116 2.79 -20.29 -16.37
N GLU A 117 3.05 -20.47 -15.07
CA GLU A 117 3.80 -21.58 -14.49
C GLU A 117 2.87 -22.78 -14.13
N GLY A 118 1.57 -22.68 -14.45
CA GLY A 118 0.59 -23.75 -14.29
C GLY A 118 -0.09 -23.78 -12.92
N PHE A 119 -0.12 -22.64 -12.20
CA PHE A 119 -0.99 -22.44 -11.05
C PHE A 119 -2.35 -21.89 -11.52
N GLU A 120 -3.37 -22.06 -10.71
CA GLU A 120 -4.69 -21.46 -10.90
C GLU A 120 -4.89 -20.33 -9.91
N VAL A 121 -5.40 -19.17 -10.36
CA VAL A 121 -5.64 -18.03 -9.50
C VAL A 121 -7.09 -17.59 -9.57
N THR A 122 -7.75 -17.51 -8.42
CA THR A 122 -9.07 -16.88 -8.30
C THR A 122 -8.89 -15.42 -7.85
N TYR A 123 -9.37 -14.51 -8.67
CA TYR A 123 -9.38 -13.07 -8.38
C TYR A 123 -10.77 -12.66 -7.89
N LEU A 124 -10.91 -12.38 -6.59
CA LEU A 124 -12.17 -11.96 -6.00
C LEU A 124 -12.55 -10.55 -6.46
N ASP A 125 -13.82 -10.36 -6.78
CA ASP A 125 -14.41 -9.04 -6.93
C ASP A 125 -14.69 -8.45 -5.55
N PRO A 126 -14.23 -7.21 -5.26
CA PRO A 126 -14.59 -6.52 -4.03
C PRO A 126 -16.07 -6.10 -4.06
N GLU A 127 -16.62 -5.75 -2.91
CA GLU A 127 -17.87 -5.01 -2.82
C GLU A 127 -17.69 -3.55 -3.32
N PRO A 128 -18.77 -2.82 -3.65
CA PRO A 128 -18.68 -1.41 -4.04
C PRO A 128 -18.00 -0.51 -3.00
N THR A 129 -17.97 -0.93 -1.74
CA THR A 129 -17.22 -0.31 -0.64
C THR A 129 -15.72 -0.55 -0.70
N GLY A 130 -15.26 -1.47 -1.55
CA GLY A 130 -13.87 -1.93 -1.60
C GLY A 130 -13.52 -3.03 -0.60
N LEU A 131 -14.46 -3.45 0.23
CA LEU A 131 -14.29 -4.57 1.15
C LEU A 131 -14.46 -5.91 0.41
N ILE A 132 -13.85 -6.96 0.93
CA ILE A 132 -14.03 -8.32 0.45
C ILE A 132 -15.25 -8.93 1.14
N ASP A 133 -16.17 -9.51 0.35
CA ASP A 133 -17.23 -10.37 0.91
C ASP A 133 -16.62 -11.69 1.38
N LEU A 134 -16.63 -11.91 2.70
CA LEU A 134 -16.06 -13.10 3.32
C LEU A 134 -16.74 -14.39 2.86
N ARG A 135 -18.02 -14.34 2.48
CA ARG A 135 -18.75 -15.51 1.93
C ARG A 135 -18.23 -15.87 0.54
N LYS A 136 -17.92 -14.85 -0.29
CA LYS A 136 -17.31 -15.08 -1.61
C LYS A 136 -15.90 -15.64 -1.47
N LEU A 137 -15.12 -15.13 -0.50
CA LEU A 137 -13.81 -15.70 -0.18
C LEU A 137 -13.95 -17.15 0.25
N GLU A 138 -14.86 -17.46 1.17
CA GLU A 138 -15.07 -18.81 1.66
C GLU A 138 -15.44 -19.79 0.52
N ALA A 139 -16.33 -19.37 -0.36
CA ALA A 139 -16.76 -20.17 -1.53
C ALA A 139 -15.64 -20.39 -2.55
N ALA A 140 -14.64 -19.50 -2.60
CA ALA A 140 -13.48 -19.61 -3.49
C ALA A 140 -12.40 -20.57 -2.96
N LEU A 141 -12.42 -20.92 -1.67
CA LEU A 141 -11.43 -21.81 -1.08
C LEU A 141 -11.68 -23.27 -1.46
N ARG A 142 -10.68 -23.89 -2.09
CA ARG A 142 -10.71 -25.27 -2.58
C ARG A 142 -9.77 -26.17 -1.74
N ASN A 143 -9.88 -27.47 -1.93
CA ASN A 143 -8.99 -28.44 -1.25
C ASN A 143 -7.52 -28.31 -1.67
N ASP A 144 -7.27 -27.83 -2.89
CA ASP A 144 -5.94 -27.58 -3.44
C ASP A 144 -5.50 -26.11 -3.32
N THR A 145 -6.25 -25.27 -2.61
CA THR A 145 -5.83 -23.90 -2.29
C THR A 145 -4.66 -23.92 -1.31
N ILE A 146 -3.55 -23.32 -1.69
CA ILE A 146 -2.33 -23.26 -0.85
C ILE A 146 -2.08 -21.89 -0.26
N LEU A 147 -2.59 -20.83 -0.89
CA LEU A 147 -2.32 -19.44 -0.50
C LEU A 147 -3.54 -18.57 -0.74
N VAL A 148 -3.83 -17.71 0.23
CA VAL A 148 -4.67 -16.52 0.08
C VAL A 148 -3.75 -15.29 0.23
N SER A 149 -3.85 -14.32 -0.68
CA SER A 149 -3.10 -13.07 -0.63
C SER A 149 -4.05 -11.90 -0.72
N ILE A 150 -4.21 -11.14 0.37
CA ILE A 150 -5.10 -9.99 0.47
C ILE A 150 -4.36 -8.85 1.14
N MET A 151 -4.36 -7.66 0.50
CA MET A 151 -3.75 -6.47 1.09
C MET A 151 -4.55 -5.98 2.31
N HIS A 152 -3.84 -5.44 3.31
CA HIS A 152 -4.49 -4.92 4.51
C HIS A 152 -5.18 -3.57 4.26
N VAL A 153 -4.49 -2.65 3.60
CA VAL A 153 -4.99 -1.31 3.25
C VAL A 153 -4.78 -1.05 1.78
N ASN A 154 -5.86 -0.75 1.07
CA ASN A 154 -5.77 -0.43 -0.35
C ASN A 154 -5.06 0.90 -0.59
N ASN A 155 -4.12 0.92 -1.52
CA ASN A 155 -3.26 2.07 -1.82
C ASN A 155 -3.95 3.22 -2.57
N GLU A 156 -5.14 2.98 -3.17
CA GLU A 156 -5.89 3.98 -3.91
C GLU A 156 -7.06 4.53 -3.11
N ILE A 157 -7.87 3.66 -2.53
CA ILE A 157 -9.09 4.04 -1.82
C ILE A 157 -8.93 4.06 -0.29
N GLY A 158 -7.81 3.57 0.24
CA GLY A 158 -7.52 3.59 1.68
C GLY A 158 -8.32 2.60 2.54
N VAL A 159 -9.16 1.76 1.95
CA VAL A 159 -10.03 0.82 2.66
C VAL A 159 -9.21 -0.24 3.39
N VAL A 160 -9.62 -0.54 4.63
CA VAL A 160 -8.96 -1.50 5.54
C VAL A 160 -9.74 -2.81 5.54
N GLN A 161 -9.09 -3.90 5.14
CA GLN A 161 -9.67 -5.26 5.11
C GLN A 161 -9.65 -5.92 6.49
N ASP A 162 -10.61 -6.83 6.72
CA ASP A 162 -10.70 -7.65 7.92
C ASP A 162 -9.73 -8.84 7.85
N ILE A 163 -8.44 -8.57 8.04
CA ILE A 163 -7.39 -9.61 8.00
C ILE A 163 -7.45 -10.56 9.21
N GLU A 164 -8.13 -10.19 10.29
CA GLU A 164 -8.33 -11.05 11.45
C GLU A 164 -9.25 -12.22 11.08
N THR A 165 -10.45 -11.92 10.58
CA THR A 165 -11.42 -12.95 10.15
C THR A 165 -10.89 -13.78 8.99
N ILE A 166 -10.25 -13.16 7.99
CA ILE A 166 -9.63 -13.89 6.87
C ILE A 166 -8.55 -14.85 7.37
N GLY A 167 -7.74 -14.40 8.34
CA GLY A 167 -6.70 -15.23 8.96
C GLY A 167 -7.25 -16.45 9.70
N GLU A 168 -8.36 -16.32 10.44
CA GLU A 168 -9.02 -17.45 11.08
C GLU A 168 -9.54 -18.45 10.02
N MET A 169 -10.26 -17.98 8.99
CA MET A 169 -10.80 -18.82 7.91
C MET A 169 -9.71 -19.62 7.18
N THR A 170 -8.58 -19.00 6.88
CA THR A 170 -7.46 -19.67 6.19
C THR A 170 -6.73 -20.64 7.12
N ARG A 171 -6.55 -20.28 8.39
CA ARG A 171 -5.91 -21.13 9.41
C ARG A 171 -6.67 -22.42 9.65
N GLU A 172 -8.00 -22.38 9.77
CA GLU A 172 -8.87 -23.57 9.93
C GLU A 172 -8.71 -24.55 8.79
N ARG A 173 -8.52 -24.05 7.56
CA ARG A 173 -8.31 -24.86 6.35
C ARG A 173 -6.85 -25.21 6.07
N LYS A 174 -5.93 -24.77 6.92
CA LYS A 174 -4.47 -24.93 6.76
C LYS A 174 -3.95 -24.31 5.46
N ILE A 175 -4.57 -23.25 4.99
CA ILE A 175 -4.13 -22.44 3.85
C ILE A 175 -3.21 -21.34 4.38
N PHE A 176 -2.12 -21.05 3.67
CA PHE A 176 -1.25 -19.93 4.03
C PHE A 176 -1.93 -18.60 3.72
N PHE A 177 -1.70 -17.61 4.59
CA PHE A 177 -2.24 -16.28 4.42
C PHE A 177 -1.11 -15.25 4.33
N HIS A 178 -1.02 -14.59 3.17
CA HIS A 178 -0.14 -13.45 2.91
C HIS A 178 -0.93 -12.15 2.94
N VAL A 179 -0.32 -11.12 3.52
CA VAL A 179 -0.89 -9.76 3.60
C VAL A 179 0.14 -8.75 3.08
N ASP A 180 -0.21 -8.02 2.01
CA ASP A 180 0.52 -6.79 1.67
C ASP A 180 0.13 -5.69 2.67
N ALA A 181 1.09 -5.31 3.52
CA ALA A 181 0.96 -4.30 4.55
C ALA A 181 1.73 -3.01 4.24
N ALA A 182 2.09 -2.78 2.98
CA ALA A 182 2.84 -1.58 2.58
C ALA A 182 2.13 -0.28 2.96
N GLN A 183 0.81 -0.24 2.92
CA GLN A 183 0.02 0.93 3.27
C GLN A 183 -0.49 0.94 4.72
N SER A 184 -0.41 -0.18 5.45
CA SER A 184 -0.94 -0.30 6.81
C SER A 184 0.13 -0.20 7.90
N ALA A 185 1.35 -0.68 7.65
CA ALA A 185 2.42 -0.60 8.64
C ALA A 185 2.64 0.86 9.09
N GLY A 186 2.67 1.08 10.41
CA GLY A 186 2.81 2.41 11.00
C GLY A 186 1.58 3.33 10.87
N LYS A 187 0.46 2.83 10.34
CA LYS A 187 -0.81 3.57 10.20
C LYS A 187 -1.99 2.82 10.84
N VAL A 188 -1.94 1.51 10.84
CA VAL A 188 -2.96 0.64 11.48
C VAL A 188 -2.24 -0.25 12.49
N PRO A 189 -2.77 -0.44 13.70
CA PRO A 189 -2.21 -1.39 14.65
C PRO A 189 -2.19 -2.81 14.08
N ILE A 190 -1.04 -3.46 14.17
CA ILE A 190 -0.82 -4.84 13.71
C ILE A 190 -0.24 -5.64 14.87
N ASP A 191 -0.86 -6.77 15.20
CA ASP A 191 -0.40 -7.70 16.23
C ASP A 191 -0.30 -9.11 15.64
N LEU A 192 0.89 -9.49 15.17
CA LEU A 192 1.13 -10.77 14.50
C LEU A 192 1.18 -11.98 15.47
N GLU A 193 1.24 -11.74 16.77
CA GLU A 193 1.05 -12.80 17.75
C GLU A 193 -0.43 -13.23 17.81
N ARG A 194 -1.34 -12.27 17.67
CA ARG A 194 -2.79 -12.48 17.65
C ARG A 194 -3.31 -12.88 16.27
N LEU A 195 -2.95 -12.13 15.25
CA LEU A 195 -3.40 -12.34 13.87
C LEU A 195 -2.86 -13.64 13.29
N LYS A 196 -3.71 -14.38 12.57
CA LYS A 196 -3.34 -15.66 11.92
C LYS A 196 -2.76 -15.45 10.53
N VAL A 197 -1.88 -14.46 10.39
CA VAL A 197 -1.15 -14.15 9.15
C VAL A 197 0.14 -14.95 9.11
N ASP A 198 0.46 -15.56 7.98
CA ASP A 198 1.66 -16.38 7.80
C ASP A 198 2.82 -15.62 7.16
N LEU A 199 2.50 -14.64 6.31
CA LEU A 199 3.45 -13.78 5.61
C LEU A 199 2.90 -12.35 5.55
N MET A 200 3.77 -11.35 5.76
CA MET A 200 3.35 -9.96 5.67
C MET A 200 4.47 -9.10 5.07
N SER A 201 4.12 -8.33 4.04
CA SER A 201 5.07 -7.49 3.29
C SER A 201 5.09 -6.06 3.82
N PHE A 202 6.28 -5.47 3.96
CA PHE A 202 6.49 -4.12 4.45
C PHE A 202 7.39 -3.31 3.52
N SER A 203 7.18 -1.99 3.48
CA SER A 203 8.02 -1.03 2.78
C SER A 203 8.38 0.14 3.68
N ALA A 204 9.65 0.56 3.71
CA ALA A 204 10.09 1.66 4.57
C ALA A 204 9.60 3.03 4.08
N HIS A 205 9.58 3.27 2.76
CA HIS A 205 9.27 4.59 2.20
C HIS A 205 7.79 5.01 2.30
N LYS A 206 6.94 4.17 2.85
CA LYS A 206 5.53 4.49 3.19
C LYS A 206 5.37 4.88 4.67
N VAL A 207 6.45 4.78 5.45
CA VAL A 207 6.50 5.00 6.91
C VAL A 207 7.62 5.99 7.26
N TYR A 208 7.87 6.97 6.40
CA TYR A 208 8.91 8.01 6.57
C TYR A 208 10.34 7.47 6.66
N GLY A 209 10.55 6.27 6.12
CA GLY A 209 11.85 5.62 5.93
C GLY A 209 12.38 5.77 4.50
N PRO A 210 13.58 5.22 4.22
CA PRO A 210 14.19 5.31 2.90
C PRO A 210 13.51 4.41 1.86
N LYS A 211 13.61 4.80 0.58
CA LYS A 211 13.32 3.93 -0.56
C LYS A 211 14.37 2.85 -0.68
N GLY A 212 14.06 1.74 -1.34
CA GLY A 212 15.01 0.68 -1.63
C GLY A 212 15.22 -0.33 -0.50
N ILE A 213 14.39 -0.28 0.56
CA ILE A 213 14.37 -1.26 1.64
C ILE A 213 12.94 -1.60 2.04
N GLY A 214 12.72 -2.87 2.35
CA GLY A 214 11.50 -3.42 2.91
C GLY A 214 11.82 -4.67 3.73
N ALA A 215 10.77 -5.33 4.16
CA ALA A 215 10.90 -6.59 4.90
C ALA A 215 9.70 -7.51 4.60
N LEU A 216 9.94 -8.81 4.70
CA LEU A 216 8.92 -9.84 4.73
C LEU A 216 8.90 -10.48 6.11
N TYR A 217 7.74 -10.46 6.77
CA TYR A 217 7.48 -11.31 7.90
C TYR A 217 7.19 -12.73 7.41
N VAL A 218 7.86 -13.72 7.98
CA VAL A 218 7.69 -15.14 7.68
C VAL A 218 7.48 -15.91 8.99
N ARG A 219 6.26 -16.36 9.23
CA ARG A 219 5.87 -17.03 10.48
C ARG A 219 6.68 -18.29 10.72
N ARG A 220 7.16 -18.44 11.97
CA ARG A 220 7.95 -19.60 12.41
C ARG A 220 7.12 -20.68 13.09
N LYS A 221 5.96 -20.34 13.65
CA LYS A 221 5.06 -21.27 14.33
C LYS A 221 3.59 -20.96 14.02
N PRO A 222 2.88 -21.78 13.23
CA PRO A 222 3.39 -22.90 12.44
C PRO A 222 4.41 -22.45 11.40
N ARG A 223 5.37 -23.32 11.06
CA ARG A 223 6.48 -22.92 10.20
C ARG A 223 6.05 -22.78 8.74
N VAL A 224 6.30 -21.61 8.19
CA VAL A 224 6.25 -21.36 6.75
C VAL A 224 7.62 -21.59 6.13
N ARG A 225 7.68 -22.22 4.97
CA ARG A 225 8.89 -22.38 4.17
C ARG A 225 8.72 -21.69 2.83
N LEU A 226 9.77 -21.10 2.35
CA LEU A 226 9.81 -20.39 1.07
C LEU A 226 10.92 -20.97 0.20
N GLU A 227 10.66 -21.07 -1.10
CA GLU A 227 11.72 -21.20 -2.07
C GLU A 227 12.34 -19.83 -2.33
N ALA A 228 13.66 -19.71 -2.17
CA ALA A 228 14.38 -18.46 -2.40
C ALA A 228 14.35 -18.08 -3.88
N GLN A 229 14.17 -16.79 -4.18
CA GLN A 229 14.22 -16.28 -5.55
C GLN A 229 15.60 -15.73 -5.94
N MET A 230 16.36 -15.25 -4.96
CA MET A 230 17.73 -14.78 -5.13
C MET A 230 18.68 -15.70 -4.40
N HIS A 231 19.60 -16.31 -5.17
CA HIS A 231 20.61 -17.23 -4.68
C HIS A 231 21.96 -16.51 -4.54
N GLY A 232 22.79 -16.95 -3.59
CA GLY A 232 24.10 -16.36 -3.30
C GLY A 232 24.61 -16.75 -1.91
N GLY A 233 25.19 -15.81 -1.16
CA GLY A 233 25.86 -16.06 0.12
C GLY A 233 25.03 -16.56 1.30
N GLY A 234 23.78 -16.95 1.09
CA GLY A 234 22.92 -17.52 2.14
C GLY A 234 22.43 -16.54 3.20
N HIS A 235 22.47 -15.23 2.91
CA HIS A 235 21.94 -14.19 3.80
C HIS A 235 20.47 -14.44 4.11
N GLU A 236 19.96 -13.79 5.14
CA GLU A 236 18.58 -13.91 5.59
C GLU A 236 18.11 -15.37 5.73
N ARG A 237 18.97 -16.19 6.34
CA ARG A 237 18.71 -17.62 6.59
C ARG A 237 18.44 -18.42 5.32
N GLY A 238 19.05 -18.00 4.19
CA GLY A 238 18.91 -18.62 2.89
C GLY A 238 17.65 -18.24 2.12
N MET A 239 16.78 -17.37 2.67
CA MET A 239 15.55 -16.94 2.01
C MET A 239 15.79 -15.77 1.03
N ARG A 240 16.81 -14.94 1.30
CA ARG A 240 17.14 -13.80 0.44
C ARG A 240 18.63 -13.48 0.51
N SER A 241 19.35 -13.75 -0.53
CA SER A 241 20.79 -13.49 -0.62
C SER A 241 21.09 -12.07 -1.13
N GLY A 242 22.23 -11.53 -0.71
CA GLY A 242 22.75 -10.22 -1.10
C GLY A 242 23.28 -9.45 0.11
N THR A 243 24.34 -8.66 -0.09
CA THR A 243 24.90 -7.81 0.97
C THR A 243 23.84 -6.91 1.55
N LEU A 244 23.68 -6.92 2.87
CA LEU A 244 22.66 -6.14 3.55
C LEU A 244 23.04 -4.65 3.54
N PRO A 245 22.16 -3.76 3.06
CA PRO A 245 22.40 -2.31 3.01
C PRO A 245 22.18 -1.68 4.39
N THR A 246 23.21 -1.74 5.24
CA THR A 246 23.13 -1.38 6.67
C THR A 246 22.45 -0.03 6.91
N HIS A 247 22.81 1.01 6.16
CA HIS A 247 22.25 2.36 6.31
C HIS A 247 20.74 2.41 6.01
N GLN A 248 20.26 1.67 5.00
CA GLN A 248 18.83 1.60 4.69
C GLN A 248 18.05 0.79 5.72
N ILE A 249 18.63 -0.33 6.17
CA ILE A 249 18.05 -1.19 7.22
C ILE A 249 17.90 -0.40 8.52
N VAL A 250 18.93 0.31 8.93
CA VAL A 250 18.89 1.17 10.12
C VAL A 250 17.85 2.28 9.97
N GLY A 251 17.73 2.86 8.76
CA GLY A 251 16.70 3.83 8.44
C GLY A 251 15.28 3.25 8.57
N MET A 252 15.04 2.04 8.07
CA MET A 252 13.75 1.36 8.23
C MET A 252 13.46 1.05 9.71
N GLY A 253 14.44 0.54 10.45
CA GLY A 253 14.29 0.27 11.88
C GLY A 253 13.91 1.53 12.67
N GLU A 254 14.58 2.65 12.42
CA GLU A 254 14.28 3.93 13.07
C GLU A 254 12.90 4.46 12.69
N ALA A 255 12.51 4.37 11.40
CA ALA A 255 11.18 4.78 10.95
C ALA A 255 10.07 3.97 11.65
N PHE A 256 10.26 2.65 11.80
CA PHE A 256 9.32 1.78 12.48
C PHE A 256 9.28 2.01 13.99
N ARG A 257 10.43 2.32 14.62
CA ARG A 257 10.49 2.73 16.03
C ARG A 257 9.69 4.00 16.28
N ILE A 258 9.87 5.02 15.44
CA ILE A 258 9.13 6.30 15.51
C ILE A 258 7.63 6.03 15.31
N ALA A 259 7.26 5.26 14.29
CA ALA A 259 5.87 4.91 14.02
C ALA A 259 5.22 4.21 15.22
N ARG A 260 5.91 3.26 15.87
CA ARG A 260 5.41 2.60 17.08
C ARG A 260 5.11 3.57 18.22
N GLN A 261 5.89 4.63 18.35
CA GLN A 261 5.73 5.62 19.41
C GLN A 261 4.68 6.69 19.10
N GLU A 262 4.54 7.08 17.83
CA GLU A 262 3.77 8.26 17.43
C GLU A 262 2.47 7.93 16.68
N MET A 263 2.28 6.69 16.21
CA MET A 263 1.17 6.28 15.34
C MET A 263 -0.21 6.71 15.87
N ALA A 264 -0.49 6.54 17.15
CA ALA A 264 -1.81 6.85 17.70
C ALA A 264 -2.13 8.34 17.60
N THR A 265 -1.20 9.19 18.07
CA THR A 265 -1.35 10.67 18.03
C THR A 265 -1.32 11.19 16.59
N GLU A 266 -0.45 10.62 15.74
CA GLU A 266 -0.38 10.98 14.33
C GLU A 266 -1.70 10.65 13.61
N ASN A 267 -2.25 9.46 13.83
CA ASN A 267 -3.53 9.05 13.23
C ASN A 267 -4.69 9.95 13.64
N GLU A 268 -4.80 10.32 14.92
CA GLU A 268 -5.84 11.22 15.40
C GLU A 268 -5.78 12.58 14.67
N ARG A 269 -4.60 13.16 14.59
CA ARG A 269 -4.37 14.44 13.91
C ARG A 269 -4.63 14.35 12.40
N VAL A 270 -4.12 13.31 11.75
CA VAL A 270 -4.26 13.12 10.30
C VAL A 270 -5.71 12.81 9.93
N LEU A 271 -6.44 12.07 10.78
CA LEU A 271 -7.87 11.82 10.62
C LEU A 271 -8.66 13.12 10.65
N ALA A 272 -8.38 14.02 11.59
CA ALA A 272 -9.03 15.33 11.66
C ALA A 272 -8.77 16.18 10.41
N LEU A 273 -7.54 16.14 9.86
CA LEU A 273 -7.19 16.82 8.62
C LEU A 273 -7.92 16.22 7.41
N ARG A 274 -7.99 14.89 7.31
CA ARG A 274 -8.76 14.22 6.25
C ARG A 274 -10.24 14.57 6.33
N GLN A 275 -10.82 14.55 7.52
CA GLN A 275 -12.22 14.92 7.72
C GLN A 275 -12.48 16.36 7.29
N ARG A 276 -11.59 17.29 7.65
CA ARG A 276 -11.65 18.69 7.22
C ARG A 276 -11.60 18.82 5.70
N LEU A 277 -10.74 18.06 5.01
CA LEU A 277 -10.69 18.02 3.55
C LEU A 277 -12.01 17.52 2.96
N TRP A 278 -12.52 16.40 3.48
CA TRP A 278 -13.77 15.82 3.01
C TRP A 278 -14.99 16.73 3.27
N ASP A 279 -15.08 17.30 4.46
CA ASP A 279 -16.15 18.24 4.80
C ASP A 279 -16.16 19.49 3.90
N GLY A 280 -15.00 19.90 3.42
CA GLY A 280 -14.87 21.01 2.47
C GLY A 280 -15.21 20.64 1.01
N LEU A 281 -15.42 19.35 0.69
CA LEU A 281 -15.70 18.89 -0.68
C LEU A 281 -17.06 18.20 -0.83
N LYS A 282 -17.57 17.55 0.21
CA LYS A 282 -18.74 16.65 0.15
C LYS A 282 -20.06 17.35 -0.19
N ASP A 283 -20.15 18.67 -0.01
CA ASP A 283 -21.31 19.49 -0.33
C ASP A 283 -21.32 19.95 -1.80
N MET A 284 -20.25 19.72 -2.55
CA MET A 284 -20.23 19.98 -3.98
C MET A 284 -21.11 18.97 -4.71
N GLU A 285 -21.92 19.50 -5.66
CA GLU A 285 -22.81 18.68 -6.47
C GLU A 285 -22.01 17.65 -7.29
N GLU A 286 -22.53 16.41 -7.41
CA GLU A 286 -21.92 15.34 -8.20
C GLU A 286 -20.45 15.03 -7.83
N VAL A 287 -20.17 15.01 -6.53
CA VAL A 287 -18.89 14.61 -5.96
C VAL A 287 -19.08 13.33 -5.14
N TYR A 288 -18.25 12.32 -5.39
CA TYR A 288 -18.44 10.99 -4.86
C TYR A 288 -17.20 10.47 -4.15
N LEU A 289 -17.39 9.99 -2.91
CA LEU A 289 -16.35 9.26 -2.18
C LEU A 289 -16.21 7.85 -2.75
N ASN A 290 -14.98 7.41 -2.99
CA ASN A 290 -14.67 6.07 -3.42
C ASN A 290 -14.17 5.20 -2.25
N GLY A 291 -14.78 4.01 -2.10
CA GLY A 291 -14.52 3.09 -1.01
C GLY A 291 -15.30 3.40 0.27
N ASP A 292 -15.16 2.52 1.26
CA ASP A 292 -15.86 2.62 2.55
C ASP A 292 -15.43 3.89 3.31
N GLU A 293 -16.39 4.60 3.90
CA GLU A 293 -16.13 5.86 4.60
C GLU A 293 -15.53 5.64 5.99
N GLU A 294 -15.97 4.60 6.70
CA GLU A 294 -15.57 4.31 8.08
C GLU A 294 -14.32 3.42 8.14
N ARG A 295 -14.33 2.31 7.38
CA ARG A 295 -13.22 1.35 7.34
C ARG A 295 -12.09 1.84 6.43
N ARG A 296 -11.49 2.96 6.82
CA ARG A 296 -10.48 3.66 6.03
C ARG A 296 -9.31 4.13 6.90
N VAL A 297 -8.09 4.00 6.37
CA VAL A 297 -6.90 4.54 7.03
C VAL A 297 -6.98 6.06 7.15
N ALA A 298 -6.46 6.60 8.25
CA ALA A 298 -6.66 7.99 8.66
C ALA A 298 -6.36 9.04 7.56
N GLY A 299 -5.28 8.88 6.81
CA GLY A 299 -4.80 9.91 5.87
C GLY A 299 -5.24 9.74 4.42
N SER A 300 -6.06 8.75 4.07
CA SER A 300 -6.41 8.48 2.68
C SER A 300 -7.82 8.93 2.33
N LEU A 301 -7.97 9.65 1.21
CA LEU A 301 -9.23 10.07 0.64
C LEU A 301 -9.17 9.92 -0.88
N ASN A 302 -10.15 9.24 -1.48
CA ASN A 302 -10.28 9.13 -2.94
C ASN A 302 -11.65 9.65 -3.35
N VAL A 303 -11.68 10.65 -4.22
CA VAL A 303 -12.89 11.37 -4.60
C VAL A 303 -12.99 11.49 -6.11
N SER A 304 -14.15 11.15 -6.67
CA SER A 304 -14.49 11.38 -8.08
C SER A 304 -15.31 12.64 -8.25
N PHE A 305 -15.01 13.42 -9.27
CA PHE A 305 -15.69 14.66 -9.62
C PHE A 305 -16.38 14.49 -10.99
N ALA A 306 -17.69 14.24 -11.02
CA ALA A 306 -18.41 14.06 -12.27
C ALA A 306 -18.37 15.32 -13.15
N PHE A 307 -18.44 15.11 -14.46
CA PHE A 307 -18.42 16.16 -15.49
C PHE A 307 -17.11 16.96 -15.59
N VAL A 308 -16.03 16.40 -15.04
CA VAL A 308 -14.67 16.95 -15.11
C VAL A 308 -13.75 15.90 -15.74
N GLU A 309 -12.99 16.30 -16.73
CA GLU A 309 -11.98 15.43 -17.32
C GLU A 309 -10.77 15.35 -16.37
N GLY A 310 -10.35 14.10 -16.01
CA GLY A 310 -9.41 13.86 -14.91
C GLY A 310 -8.00 14.42 -15.15
N GLU A 311 -7.48 14.36 -16.37
CA GLU A 311 -6.16 14.93 -16.69
C GLU A 311 -6.19 16.45 -16.61
N SER A 312 -7.25 17.07 -17.13
CA SER A 312 -7.48 18.52 -17.03
C SER A 312 -7.54 18.98 -15.58
N LEU A 313 -8.20 18.19 -14.71
CA LEU A 313 -8.26 18.49 -13.28
C LEU A 313 -6.87 18.41 -12.62
N ILE A 314 -6.10 17.35 -12.89
CA ILE A 314 -4.72 17.21 -12.37
C ILE A 314 -3.85 18.38 -12.84
N MET A 315 -3.93 18.76 -14.13
CA MET A 315 -3.18 19.88 -14.68
C MET A 315 -3.59 21.23 -14.06
N ALA A 316 -4.89 21.41 -13.75
CA ALA A 316 -5.40 22.60 -13.09
C ALA A 316 -4.96 22.68 -11.61
N LEU A 317 -4.75 21.52 -10.95
CA LEU A 317 -4.29 21.40 -9.58
C LEU A 317 -2.76 21.39 -9.43
N LYS A 318 -2.01 22.03 -10.34
CA LYS A 318 -0.53 22.07 -10.34
C LYS A 318 0.12 22.51 -9.03
N ASP A 319 -0.61 23.26 -8.20
CA ASP A 319 -0.17 23.72 -6.89
C ASP A 319 -0.40 22.67 -5.76
N LEU A 320 -1.01 21.52 -6.10
CA LEU A 320 -1.23 20.37 -5.23
C LEU A 320 -0.54 19.15 -5.84
N ALA A 321 0.35 18.52 -5.11
CA ALA A 321 0.92 17.24 -5.49
C ALA A 321 -0.06 16.13 -5.07
N VAL A 322 -0.88 15.67 -6.00
CA VAL A 322 -1.89 14.63 -5.86
C VAL A 322 -1.72 13.56 -6.93
N SER A 323 -2.40 12.43 -6.80
CA SER A 323 -2.40 11.37 -7.83
C SER A 323 -3.79 11.12 -8.37
N SER A 324 -3.90 10.82 -9.66
CA SER A 324 -5.10 10.14 -10.18
C SER A 324 -5.14 8.69 -9.69
N GLY A 325 -6.31 8.07 -9.68
CA GLY A 325 -6.44 6.64 -9.41
C GLY A 325 -5.62 5.76 -10.37
N SER A 326 -5.31 6.26 -11.58
CA SER A 326 -4.50 5.57 -12.60
C SER A 326 -2.99 5.75 -12.46
N ALA A 327 -2.49 6.51 -11.49
CA ALA A 327 -1.07 6.91 -11.38
C ALA A 327 -0.05 5.76 -11.21
N CYS A 328 -0.49 4.53 -10.95
CA CYS A 328 0.39 3.35 -10.95
C CYS A 328 0.73 2.84 -12.36
N THR A 329 0.14 3.41 -13.41
CA THR A 329 0.41 3.09 -14.82
C THR A 329 0.75 4.37 -15.58
N SER A 330 1.95 4.88 -15.39
CA SER A 330 2.46 6.15 -15.93
C SER A 330 2.50 6.27 -17.47
N ALA A 331 1.82 5.41 -18.20
CA ALA A 331 1.78 5.41 -19.66
C ALA A 331 0.43 5.03 -20.29
N SER A 332 -0.62 4.75 -19.51
CA SER A 332 -1.93 4.40 -20.08
C SER A 332 -3.01 5.38 -19.66
N LEU A 333 -3.78 5.85 -20.65
CA LEU A 333 -5.02 6.62 -20.51
C LEU A 333 -6.16 5.79 -19.88
N GLU A 334 -5.87 4.63 -19.32
CA GLU A 334 -6.88 3.74 -18.75
C GLU A 334 -7.32 4.19 -17.35
N PRO A 335 -8.62 4.14 -17.06
CA PRO A 335 -9.14 4.41 -15.72
C PRO A 335 -8.61 3.40 -14.70
N SER A 336 -8.65 3.79 -13.41
CA SER A 336 -8.21 2.94 -12.31
C SER A 336 -8.89 1.57 -12.34
N TYR A 337 -8.09 0.50 -12.42
CA TYR A 337 -8.60 -0.87 -12.32
C TYR A 337 -9.25 -1.16 -10.95
N VAL A 338 -8.80 -0.46 -9.89
CA VAL A 338 -9.40 -0.54 -8.56
C VAL A 338 -10.82 0.02 -8.59
N LEU A 339 -11.02 1.22 -9.11
CA LEU A 339 -12.34 1.85 -9.17
C LEU A 339 -13.29 1.11 -10.10
N ARG A 340 -12.80 0.59 -11.24
CA ARG A 340 -13.56 -0.32 -12.10
C ARG A 340 -14.01 -1.58 -11.36
N ALA A 341 -13.12 -2.18 -10.56
CA ALA A 341 -13.47 -3.35 -9.76
C ALA A 341 -14.54 -3.06 -8.69
N LEU A 342 -14.64 -1.81 -8.21
CA LEU A 342 -15.73 -1.36 -7.34
C LEU A 342 -17.05 -1.12 -8.07
N GLY A 343 -17.08 -1.25 -9.41
CA GLY A 343 -18.25 -0.97 -10.23
C GLY A 343 -18.46 0.52 -10.56
N ARG A 344 -17.43 1.37 -10.41
CA ARG A 344 -17.50 2.75 -10.88
C ARG A 344 -17.46 2.80 -12.39
N GLU A 345 -18.34 3.62 -12.99
CA GLU A 345 -18.33 3.92 -14.41
C GLU A 345 -16.97 4.56 -14.81
N ASP A 346 -16.53 4.34 -16.03
CA ASP A 346 -15.21 4.77 -16.51
C ASP A 346 -14.99 6.28 -16.35
N GLU A 347 -16.02 7.10 -16.60
CA GLU A 347 -15.96 8.56 -16.45
C GLU A 347 -15.65 8.97 -15.00
N LEU A 348 -16.33 8.36 -14.02
CA LEU A 348 -16.06 8.61 -12.59
C LEU A 348 -14.72 8.06 -12.13
N ALA A 349 -14.29 6.94 -12.72
CA ALA A 349 -12.97 6.39 -12.43
C ALA A 349 -11.84 7.27 -13.00
N HIS A 350 -12.04 7.89 -14.17
CA HIS A 350 -11.09 8.84 -14.77
C HIS A 350 -11.01 10.16 -14.01
N SER A 351 -12.14 10.68 -13.53
CA SER A 351 -12.20 11.96 -12.81
C SER A 351 -11.84 11.84 -11.33
N SER A 352 -11.30 10.70 -10.91
CA SER A 352 -10.93 10.47 -9.52
C SER A 352 -9.57 11.05 -9.17
N ILE A 353 -9.50 11.67 -8.00
CA ILE A 353 -8.26 12.15 -7.37
C ILE A 353 -8.06 11.44 -6.04
N ARG A 354 -6.86 10.89 -5.86
CA ARG A 354 -6.41 10.38 -4.57
C ARG A 354 -5.67 11.47 -3.82
N PHE A 355 -6.18 11.84 -2.67
CA PHE A 355 -5.50 12.66 -1.67
C PHE A 355 -4.97 11.77 -0.57
N SER A 356 -3.73 11.94 -0.21
CA SER A 356 -3.16 11.25 0.95
C SER A 356 -2.35 12.21 1.79
N LEU A 357 -2.77 12.34 3.05
CA LEU A 357 -2.23 13.22 4.06
C LEU A 357 -1.28 12.45 4.98
N GLY A 358 -0.36 13.15 5.62
CA GLY A 358 0.62 12.51 6.48
C GLY A 358 1.17 13.40 7.59
N ARG A 359 2.30 12.94 8.14
CA ARG A 359 2.97 13.53 9.31
C ARG A 359 3.18 15.04 9.20
N PHE A 360 3.52 15.52 8.03
CA PHE A 360 3.92 16.94 7.85
C PHE A 360 2.81 17.80 7.25
N THR A 361 1.63 17.23 6.96
CA THR A 361 0.48 17.99 6.47
C THR A 361 -0.06 18.92 7.55
N THR A 362 -0.32 20.18 7.20
CA THR A 362 -0.87 21.20 8.09
C THR A 362 -2.33 21.53 7.77
N GLN A 363 -3.03 22.13 8.71
CA GLN A 363 -4.40 22.60 8.49
C GLN A 363 -4.47 23.68 7.42
N GLU A 364 -3.52 24.60 7.39
CA GLU A 364 -3.42 25.66 6.37
C GLU A 364 -3.33 25.07 4.96
N GLU A 365 -2.54 24.01 4.78
CA GLU A 365 -2.41 23.29 3.52
C GLU A 365 -3.72 22.63 3.09
N VAL A 366 -4.47 22.06 4.03
CA VAL A 366 -5.79 21.47 3.76
C VAL A 366 -6.81 22.52 3.35
N ASP A 367 -6.84 23.67 4.05
CA ASP A 367 -7.76 24.78 3.72
C ASP A 367 -7.47 25.35 2.34
N TYR A 368 -6.19 25.52 2.01
CA TYR A 368 -5.78 25.92 0.67
C TYR A 368 -6.19 24.90 -0.40
N ALA A 369 -6.00 23.60 -0.13
CA ALA A 369 -6.38 22.56 -1.06
C ALA A 369 -7.89 22.54 -1.32
N VAL A 370 -8.72 22.65 -0.28
CA VAL A 370 -10.20 22.74 -0.42
C VAL A 370 -10.58 23.91 -1.34
N ALA A 371 -10.07 25.11 -1.05
CA ALA A 371 -10.36 26.30 -1.85
C ALA A 371 -9.95 26.11 -3.32
N LYS A 372 -8.74 25.56 -3.54
CA LYS A 372 -8.19 25.34 -4.89
C LYS A 372 -8.95 24.27 -5.67
N ILE A 373 -9.33 23.17 -5.03
CA ILE A 373 -10.10 22.10 -5.67
C ILE A 373 -11.47 22.63 -6.10
N ARG A 374 -12.19 23.31 -5.22
CA ARG A 374 -13.51 23.90 -5.54
C ARG A 374 -13.40 24.86 -6.73
N GLU A 375 -12.47 25.80 -6.68
CA GLU A 375 -12.21 26.76 -7.78
C GLU A 375 -12.01 26.06 -9.12
N GLN A 376 -11.16 25.04 -9.16
CA GLN A 376 -10.78 24.39 -10.41
C GLN A 376 -11.88 23.44 -10.91
N VAL A 377 -12.58 22.72 -10.04
CA VAL A 377 -13.72 21.89 -10.43
C VAL A 377 -14.84 22.72 -11.01
N ASP A 378 -15.22 23.82 -10.35
CA ASP A 378 -16.26 24.72 -10.85
C ASP A 378 -15.89 25.30 -12.22
N ARG A 379 -14.64 25.79 -12.36
CA ARG A 379 -14.14 26.30 -13.62
C ARG A 379 -14.14 25.27 -14.76
N LEU A 380 -13.76 24.03 -14.50
CA LEU A 380 -13.75 22.98 -15.52
C LEU A 380 -15.16 22.55 -15.89
N ARG A 381 -16.10 22.55 -14.96
CA ARG A 381 -17.53 22.29 -15.22
C ARG A 381 -18.15 23.37 -16.07
N GLU A 382 -17.84 24.66 -15.87
CA GLU A 382 -18.28 25.77 -16.72
C GLU A 382 -17.84 25.61 -18.20
N LEU A 383 -16.80 24.83 -18.44
CA LEU A 383 -16.30 24.52 -19.78
C LEU A 383 -16.85 23.20 -20.34
N SER A 384 -17.62 22.46 -19.57
CA SER A 384 -18.12 21.12 -19.90
C SER A 384 -19.53 21.16 -20.47
N PRO A 385 -19.75 20.85 -21.76
CA PRO A 385 -21.10 20.73 -22.31
C PRO A 385 -21.98 19.70 -21.58
N LEU A 386 -21.37 18.66 -21.02
CA LEU A 386 -22.08 17.63 -20.25
C LEU A 386 -22.66 18.20 -18.95
N TRP A 387 -21.94 19.14 -18.33
CA TRP A 387 -22.40 19.82 -17.14
C TRP A 387 -23.62 20.70 -17.44
N ASP A 388 -23.61 21.46 -18.55
CA ASP A 388 -24.72 22.26 -18.99
C ASP A 388 -25.96 21.40 -19.26
N MET A 389 -25.79 20.30 -19.99
CA MET A 389 -26.89 19.34 -20.25
C MET A 389 -27.46 18.74 -18.96
N PHE A 390 -26.60 18.39 -18.00
CA PHE A 390 -27.03 17.90 -16.69
C PHE A 390 -27.84 18.97 -15.94
N LYS A 391 -27.40 20.22 -15.91
CA LYS A 391 -28.11 21.35 -15.27
C LYS A 391 -29.45 21.64 -15.95
N ASP A 392 -29.56 21.41 -17.24
CA ASP A 392 -30.79 21.52 -18.03
C ASP A 392 -31.73 20.32 -17.83
N GLY A 393 -31.34 19.33 -17.03
CA GLY A 393 -32.16 18.16 -16.71
C GLY A 393 -32.18 17.10 -17.81
N VAL A 394 -31.20 17.10 -18.73
CA VAL A 394 -31.08 16.11 -19.78
C VAL A 394 -30.60 14.79 -19.19
N ASP A 395 -31.31 13.68 -19.42
CA ASP A 395 -30.81 12.34 -19.09
C ASP A 395 -29.69 11.93 -20.05
N LEU A 396 -28.45 12.06 -19.62
CA LEU A 396 -27.26 11.77 -20.40
C LEU A 396 -27.15 10.31 -20.84
N LYS A 397 -27.81 9.38 -20.13
CA LYS A 397 -27.88 7.96 -20.53
C LYS A 397 -28.80 7.72 -21.73
N SER A 398 -29.71 8.67 -22.02
CA SER A 398 -30.62 8.61 -23.16
C SER A 398 -30.05 9.29 -24.41
N VAL A 399 -28.91 9.95 -24.34
CA VAL A 399 -28.28 10.66 -25.46
C VAL A 399 -27.55 9.69 -26.36
N GLU A 400 -27.96 9.58 -27.63
CA GLU A 400 -27.22 8.85 -28.65
C GLU A 400 -25.97 9.65 -29.06
N TRP A 401 -24.79 9.20 -28.65
CA TRP A 401 -23.52 9.78 -29.04
C TRP A 401 -23.14 9.30 -30.44
N VAL A 402 -23.14 10.20 -31.42
CA VAL A 402 -22.61 9.91 -32.76
C VAL A 402 -21.09 9.91 -32.69
N ALA A 403 -20.48 8.74 -32.82
CA ALA A 403 -19.04 8.63 -32.99
C ALA A 403 -18.62 9.28 -34.34
N HIS A 404 -17.81 10.31 -34.27
CA HIS A 404 -17.19 10.95 -35.42
C HIS A 404 -15.81 10.36 -35.70
#